data_064d94330231129779be6aed82ca1fc6
#
_entry.id   064d94330231129779be6aed82ca1fc6
#
_cell.length_a   1.000
_cell.length_b   1.000
_cell.length_c   1.000
_cell.angle_alpha   90.00
_cell.angle_beta   90.00
_cell.angle_gamma   90.00
#
_symmetry.space_group_name_H-M   'P 1'
#
loop_
_entity.id
_entity.type
_entity.pdbx_description
1 polymer ?
#
loop_
_entity_poly.entity_id
_entity_poly.type
_entity_poly.pdbx_seq_one_letter_code
_entity_poly.pdbx_strand_id
1 'polypeptide(L)'
;MSLVKLQSRLEHTLPNGRLEVLPVPGYRAIKLALINADFSAGPLPQAVMNAVIEKPAYWAFCWGSGIALARYLRTHKEIVSGLRVLDLGSGSGIVAIAACLNEARLVVACDTDPDARLAIEVNAAINSVSVVTTGNAS
;
A
#
# COMPACT_ATOMS: atom_id res chain seq x y z
N MET A 1 -12.73 6.21 11.63
CA MET A 1 -11.30 6.33 11.24
C MET A 1 -10.95 5.28 10.20
N SER A 2 -10.28 5.68 9.16
CA SER A 2 -9.98 4.82 8.02
C SER A 2 -9.11 3.60 8.36
N LEU A 3 -8.21 3.72 9.33
CA LEU A 3 -7.37 2.59 9.76
C LEU A 3 -8.21 1.46 10.39
N VAL A 4 -9.21 1.81 11.18
CA VAL A 4 -10.13 0.82 11.77
C VAL A 4 -10.91 0.11 10.67
N LYS A 5 -11.37 0.84 9.67
CA LYS A 5 -12.07 0.27 8.51
C LYS A 5 -11.15 -0.65 7.71
N LEU A 6 -9.90 -0.26 7.52
CA LEU A 6 -8.91 -1.08 6.82
C LEU A 6 -8.62 -2.38 7.59
N GLN A 7 -8.48 -2.31 8.91
CA GLN A 7 -8.32 -3.47 9.78
C GLN A 7 -9.49 -4.45 9.59
N SER A 8 -10.71 -3.94 9.56
CA SER A 8 -11.90 -4.76 9.32
C SER A 8 -11.84 -5.47 7.97
N ARG A 9 -11.32 -4.79 6.94
CA ARG A 9 -11.14 -5.41 5.61
C ARG A 9 -10.12 -6.54 5.63
N LEU A 10 -9.02 -6.36 6.34
CA LEU A 10 -8.01 -7.41 6.49
C LEU A 10 -8.60 -8.67 7.12
N GLU A 11 -9.41 -8.51 8.14
CA GLU A 11 -10.02 -9.61 8.88
C GLU A 11 -10.96 -10.47 8.04
N HIS A 12 -11.52 -9.93 6.96
CA HIS A 12 -12.35 -10.70 6.03
C HIS A 12 -11.54 -11.78 5.30
N THR A 13 -10.25 -11.56 5.08
CA THR A 13 -9.39 -12.53 4.40
C THR A 13 -8.47 -13.24 5.38
N LEU A 14 -7.91 -12.53 6.34
CA LEU A 14 -6.96 -13.02 7.33
C LEU A 14 -7.46 -12.67 8.74
N PRO A 15 -8.34 -13.50 9.34
CA PRO A 15 -8.99 -13.16 10.62
C PRO A 15 -8.03 -12.86 11.78
N ASN A 16 -6.85 -13.46 11.76
CA ASN A 16 -5.82 -13.24 12.81
C ASN A 16 -4.80 -12.16 12.43
N GLY A 17 -4.93 -11.57 11.25
CA GLY A 17 -4.05 -10.50 10.81
C GLY A 17 -4.34 -9.20 11.56
N ARG A 18 -3.30 -8.47 11.92
CA ARG A 18 -3.40 -7.13 12.50
C ARG A 18 -2.58 -6.17 11.68
N LEU A 19 -3.13 -4.98 11.47
CA LEU A 19 -2.38 -3.90 10.84
C LEU A 19 -1.58 -3.16 11.89
N GLU A 20 -0.31 -2.93 11.56
CA GLU A 20 0.60 -2.07 12.31
C GLU A 20 1.17 -1.02 11.37
N VAL A 21 1.40 0.18 11.88
CA VAL A 21 2.09 1.23 11.11
C VAL A 21 3.59 0.98 11.25
N LEU A 22 4.21 0.56 10.15
CA LEU A 22 5.60 0.13 10.12
C LEU A 22 6.41 0.97 9.13
N PRO A 23 7.67 1.30 9.46
CA PRO A 23 8.55 1.98 8.52
C PRO A 23 8.97 1.04 7.40
N VAL A 24 9.12 1.60 6.19
CA VAL A 24 9.57 0.83 5.03
C VAL A 24 11.06 0.53 5.14
N PRO A 25 11.49 -0.72 4.98
CA PRO A 25 12.90 -1.07 4.96
C PRO A 25 13.68 -0.29 3.89
N GLY A 26 14.75 0.39 4.30
CA GLY A 26 15.56 1.21 3.39
C GLY A 26 14.96 2.54 2.97
N TYR A 27 13.74 2.84 3.41
CA TYR A 27 13.09 4.14 3.21
C TYR A 27 12.22 4.47 4.43
N ARG A 28 12.85 4.59 5.58
CA ARG A 28 12.17 4.66 6.89
C ARG A 28 11.29 5.91 7.07
N ALA A 29 11.48 6.93 6.25
CA ALA A 29 10.60 8.10 6.27
C ALA A 29 9.17 7.76 5.81
N ILE A 30 9.00 6.70 5.02
CA ILE A 30 7.68 6.18 4.63
C ILE A 30 7.22 5.17 5.67
N LYS A 31 6.00 5.35 6.17
CA LYS A 31 5.33 4.41 7.07
C LYS A 31 4.06 3.91 6.40
N LEU A 32 3.78 2.62 6.54
CA LEU A 32 2.61 2.00 5.94
C LEU A 32 1.87 1.17 6.99
N ALA A 33 0.55 1.11 6.87
CA ALA A 33 -0.26 0.15 7.61
C ALA A 33 -0.12 -1.22 6.92
N LEU A 34 0.62 -2.11 7.53
CA LEU A 34 0.94 -3.42 7.01
C LEU A 34 0.56 -4.51 8.02
N ILE A 35 0.44 -5.73 7.53
CA ILE A 35 0.21 -6.87 8.40
C ILE A 35 1.34 -6.98 9.43
N ASN A 36 0.99 -7.33 10.67
CA ASN A 36 1.96 -7.40 11.75
C ASN A 36 3.11 -8.38 11.46
N ALA A 37 4.32 -8.03 11.93
CA ALA A 37 5.52 -8.80 11.68
C ALA A 37 5.46 -10.24 12.23
N ASP A 38 4.67 -10.46 13.29
CA ASP A 38 4.50 -11.76 13.92
C ASP A 38 3.44 -12.63 13.24
N PHE A 39 2.79 -12.11 12.17
CA PHE A 39 1.79 -12.88 11.47
C PHE A 39 2.42 -14.12 10.84
N SER A 40 1.89 -15.28 11.21
CA SER A 40 2.27 -16.55 10.61
C SER A 40 1.10 -17.10 9.81
N ALA A 41 1.34 -17.35 8.53
CA ALA A 41 0.40 -18.02 7.63
C ALA A 41 0.47 -19.55 7.78
N GLY A 42 0.73 -20.08 8.98
CA GLY A 42 0.74 -21.50 9.25
C GLY A 42 -0.53 -22.19 8.77
N PRO A 43 -0.76 -23.47 9.05
CA PRO A 43 -1.91 -24.19 8.51
C PRO A 43 -3.21 -23.41 8.74
N LEU A 44 -3.82 -22.95 7.65
CA LEU A 44 -5.07 -22.19 7.69
C LEU A 44 -6.26 -23.15 7.43
N PRO A 45 -7.42 -22.90 8.08
CA PRO A 45 -8.64 -23.63 7.70
C PRO A 45 -8.91 -23.47 6.21
N GLN A 46 -9.49 -24.50 5.59
CA GLN A 46 -9.75 -24.51 4.14
C GLN A 46 -10.56 -23.30 3.68
N ALA A 47 -11.55 -22.88 4.46
CA ALA A 47 -12.36 -21.72 4.12
C ALA A 47 -11.53 -20.42 4.08
N VAL A 48 -10.56 -20.26 4.99
CA VAL A 48 -9.66 -19.12 5.02
C VAL A 48 -8.69 -19.16 3.83
N MET A 49 -8.15 -20.34 3.51
CA MET A 49 -7.29 -20.51 2.33
C MET A 49 -8.02 -20.15 1.05
N ASN A 50 -9.29 -20.57 0.90
CA ASN A 50 -10.09 -20.23 -0.27
C ASN A 50 -10.29 -18.72 -0.38
N ALA A 51 -10.58 -18.04 0.73
CA ALA A 51 -10.73 -16.58 0.74
C ALA A 51 -9.42 -15.86 0.35
N VAL A 52 -8.28 -16.35 0.84
CA VAL A 52 -6.95 -15.80 0.48
C VAL A 52 -6.68 -15.98 -1.01
N ILE A 53 -7.02 -17.14 -1.58
CA ILE A 53 -6.81 -17.41 -3.01
C ILE A 53 -7.71 -16.54 -3.88
N GLU A 54 -8.98 -16.37 -3.51
CA GLU A 54 -9.95 -15.59 -4.27
C GLU A 54 -9.65 -14.07 -4.24
N LYS A 55 -9.25 -13.56 -3.07
CA LYS A 55 -9.00 -12.13 -2.89
C LYS A 55 -7.79 -11.90 -1.98
N PRO A 56 -6.57 -12.09 -2.49
CA PRO A 56 -5.37 -11.86 -1.69
C PRO A 56 -5.26 -10.40 -1.26
N ALA A 57 -4.91 -10.18 0.00
CA ALA A 57 -4.70 -8.83 0.54
C ALA A 57 -3.28 -8.34 0.21
N TYR A 58 -2.95 -8.18 -1.08
CA TYR A 58 -1.63 -7.71 -1.52
C TYR A 58 -1.25 -6.35 -0.91
N TRP A 59 -2.24 -5.50 -0.68
CA TRP A 59 -2.07 -4.17 -0.09
C TRP A 59 -1.57 -4.19 1.35
N ALA A 60 -1.70 -5.32 2.04
CA ALA A 60 -1.27 -5.47 3.44
C ALA A 60 0.21 -5.84 3.58
N PHE A 61 0.93 -5.96 2.47
CA PHE A 61 2.33 -6.35 2.44
C PHE A 61 3.18 -5.30 1.74
N CYS A 62 4.45 -5.22 2.12
CA CYS A 62 5.43 -4.36 1.47
C CYS A 62 6.33 -5.21 0.57
N TRP A 63 6.03 -5.18 -0.73
CA TRP A 63 6.72 -6.02 -1.71
C TRP A 63 8.08 -5.44 -2.08
N GLY A 64 9.06 -6.33 -2.33
CA GLY A 64 10.43 -5.93 -2.63
C GLY A 64 10.57 -5.01 -3.84
N SER A 65 9.78 -5.22 -4.89
CA SER A 65 9.79 -4.35 -6.07
C SER A 65 9.33 -2.92 -5.75
N GLY A 66 8.30 -2.78 -4.92
CA GLY A 66 7.82 -1.48 -4.47
C GLY A 66 8.86 -0.75 -3.63
N ILE A 67 9.50 -1.46 -2.71
CA ILE A 67 10.60 -0.91 -1.90
C ILE A 67 11.75 -0.44 -2.80
N ALA A 68 12.17 -1.26 -3.74
CA ALA A 68 13.26 -0.93 -4.66
C ALA A 68 12.94 0.32 -5.49
N LEU A 69 11.74 0.39 -6.05
CA LEU A 69 11.32 1.54 -6.85
C LEU A 69 11.20 2.80 -6.00
N ALA A 70 10.62 2.72 -4.82
CA ALA A 70 10.51 3.86 -3.91
C ALA A 70 11.90 4.43 -3.56
N ARG A 71 12.85 3.55 -3.26
CA ARG A 71 14.24 3.95 -2.99
C ARG A 71 14.91 4.56 -4.21
N TYR A 72 14.65 4.00 -5.39
CA TYR A 72 15.15 4.54 -6.65
C TYR A 72 14.65 5.97 -6.91
N LEU A 73 13.37 6.23 -6.69
CA LEU A 73 12.79 7.56 -6.82
C LEU A 73 13.43 8.58 -5.87
N ARG A 74 13.77 8.17 -4.65
CA ARG A 74 14.47 9.04 -3.71
C ARG A 74 15.84 9.44 -4.21
N THR A 75 16.57 8.52 -4.82
CA THR A 75 17.92 8.76 -5.37
C THR A 75 17.85 9.49 -6.72
N HIS A 76 16.79 9.28 -7.49
CA HIS A 76 16.60 9.83 -8.84
C HIS A 76 15.32 10.67 -8.90
N LYS A 77 15.25 11.65 -8.03
CA LYS A 77 14.08 12.52 -7.83
C LYS A 77 13.59 13.20 -9.10
N GLU A 78 14.49 13.50 -10.03
CA GLU A 78 14.19 14.13 -11.32
C GLU A 78 13.22 13.32 -12.17
N ILE A 79 13.08 12.02 -11.92
CA ILE A 79 12.13 11.17 -12.66
C ILE A 79 10.69 11.57 -12.39
N VAL A 80 10.37 12.05 -11.20
CA VAL A 80 9.00 12.38 -10.80
C VAL A 80 8.81 13.87 -10.44
N SER A 81 9.87 14.58 -10.10
CA SER A 81 9.79 15.96 -9.61
C SER A 81 9.09 16.88 -10.62
N GLY A 82 8.04 17.55 -10.18
CA GLY A 82 7.23 18.46 -11.00
C GLY A 82 6.32 17.77 -12.01
N LEU A 83 6.31 16.45 -12.07
CA LEU A 83 5.57 15.67 -13.05
C LEU A 83 4.26 15.12 -12.48
N ARG A 84 3.35 14.77 -13.37
CA ARG A 84 2.17 13.97 -13.05
C ARG A 84 2.55 12.50 -13.12
N VAL A 85 2.21 11.75 -12.10
CA VAL A 85 2.58 10.34 -11.96
C VAL A 85 1.32 9.48 -11.84
N LEU A 86 1.27 8.40 -12.59
CA LEU A 86 0.27 7.36 -12.47
C LEU A 86 0.94 6.08 -11.96
N ASP A 87 0.49 5.60 -10.80
CA ASP A 87 0.96 4.35 -10.22
C ASP A 87 -0.10 3.27 -10.44
N LEU A 88 0.19 2.35 -11.37
CA LEU A 88 -0.71 1.26 -11.76
C LEU A 88 -0.47 0.03 -10.89
N GLY A 89 -1.56 -0.51 -10.32
CA GLY A 89 -1.48 -1.63 -9.40
C GLY A 89 -0.82 -1.21 -8.09
N SER A 90 -1.28 -0.10 -7.55
CA SER A 90 -0.61 0.63 -6.48
C SER A 90 -0.50 -0.13 -5.15
N GLY A 91 -1.43 -1.07 -4.88
CA GLY A 91 -1.42 -1.91 -3.69
C GLY A 91 -1.45 -1.12 -2.39
N SER A 92 -0.35 -1.11 -1.65
CA SER A 92 -0.22 -0.33 -0.42
C SER A 92 -0.05 1.18 -0.66
N GLY A 93 0.25 1.58 -1.90
CA GLY A 93 0.53 2.97 -2.24
C GLY A 93 1.98 3.39 -2.03
N ILE A 94 2.89 2.48 -1.76
CA ILE A 94 4.28 2.81 -1.44
C ILE A 94 4.95 3.66 -2.53
N VAL A 95 4.78 3.30 -3.80
CA VAL A 95 5.40 4.02 -4.93
C VAL A 95 4.75 5.38 -5.11
N ALA A 96 3.42 5.44 -5.04
CA ALA A 96 2.68 6.70 -5.10
C ALA A 96 3.12 7.68 -4.01
N ILE A 97 3.26 7.19 -2.78
CA ILE A 97 3.71 7.99 -1.63
C ILE A 97 5.15 8.46 -1.86
N ALA A 98 6.03 7.57 -2.33
CA ALA A 98 7.41 7.95 -2.66
C ALA A 98 7.46 9.04 -3.72
N ALA A 99 6.62 8.96 -4.76
CA ALA A 99 6.52 10.00 -5.77
C ALA A 99 6.11 11.34 -5.17
N CYS A 100 5.13 11.37 -4.27
CA CYS A 100 4.73 12.58 -3.56
C CYS A 100 5.88 13.17 -2.74
N LEU A 101 6.59 12.34 -1.97
CA LEU A 101 7.71 12.78 -1.13
C LEU A 101 8.89 13.31 -1.96
N ASN A 102 8.98 12.90 -3.22
CA ASN A 102 10.01 13.34 -4.14
C ASN A 102 9.50 14.40 -5.14
N GLU A 103 8.50 15.17 -4.70
CA GLU A 103 8.02 16.39 -5.34
C GLU A 103 7.27 16.20 -6.66
N ALA A 104 6.64 15.06 -6.88
CA ALA A 104 5.68 14.92 -7.97
C ALA A 104 4.57 15.97 -7.81
N ARG A 105 4.14 16.55 -8.94
CA ARG A 105 3.11 17.59 -8.93
C ARG A 105 1.73 17.05 -8.66
N LEU A 106 1.43 15.88 -9.20
CA LEU A 106 0.15 15.18 -9.02
C LEU A 106 0.40 13.69 -9.09
N VAL A 107 -0.13 12.94 -8.13
CA VAL A 107 -0.02 11.49 -8.12
C VAL A 107 -1.41 10.86 -8.10
N VAL A 108 -1.63 9.98 -9.06
CA VAL A 108 -2.83 9.15 -9.14
C VAL A 108 -2.41 7.70 -8.92
N ALA A 109 -2.99 7.06 -7.91
CA ALA A 109 -2.78 5.65 -7.63
C ALA A 109 -3.99 4.86 -8.12
N CYS A 110 -3.76 3.91 -8.99
CA CYS A 110 -4.79 3.07 -9.58
C CYS A 110 -4.69 1.65 -9.04
N ASP A 111 -5.79 1.14 -8.53
CA ASP A 111 -5.90 -0.25 -8.16
C ASP A 111 -7.36 -0.71 -8.32
N THR A 112 -7.55 -1.89 -8.91
CA THR A 112 -8.89 -2.44 -9.12
C THR A 112 -9.52 -2.93 -7.82
N ASP A 113 -8.71 -3.26 -6.82
CA ASP A 113 -9.20 -3.71 -5.52
C ASP A 113 -9.65 -2.52 -4.66
N PRO A 114 -10.94 -2.45 -4.26
CA PRO A 114 -11.42 -1.39 -3.38
C PRO A 114 -10.70 -1.33 -2.03
N ASP A 115 -10.27 -2.46 -1.52
CA ASP A 115 -9.53 -2.51 -0.25
C ASP A 115 -8.12 -1.95 -0.41
N ALA A 116 -7.49 -2.17 -1.56
CA ALA A 116 -6.21 -1.52 -1.88
C ALA A 116 -6.38 0.00 -1.98
N ARG A 117 -7.44 0.49 -2.62
CA ARG A 117 -7.70 1.94 -2.67
C ARG A 117 -7.88 2.53 -1.28
N LEU A 118 -8.58 1.84 -0.38
CA LEU A 118 -8.69 2.27 1.00
C LEU A 118 -7.32 2.28 1.69
N ALA A 119 -6.50 1.26 1.47
CA ALA A 119 -5.14 1.20 1.99
C ALA A 119 -4.28 2.38 1.52
N ILE A 120 -4.38 2.73 0.23
CA ILE A 120 -3.66 3.89 -0.33
C ILE A 120 -4.08 5.17 0.38
N GLU A 121 -5.37 5.39 0.58
CA GLU A 121 -5.88 6.58 1.29
C GLU A 121 -5.38 6.65 2.73
N VAL A 122 -5.43 5.53 3.44
CA VAL A 122 -4.93 5.44 4.83
C VAL A 122 -3.43 5.73 4.87
N ASN A 123 -2.66 5.10 3.99
CA ASN A 123 -1.21 5.26 3.95
C ASN A 123 -0.80 6.67 3.52
N ALA A 124 -1.50 7.27 2.57
CA ALA A 124 -1.26 8.67 2.19
C ALA A 124 -1.46 9.60 3.38
N ALA A 125 -2.53 9.41 4.14
CA ALA A 125 -2.80 10.20 5.35
C ALA A 125 -1.71 10.00 6.41
N ILE A 126 -1.26 8.77 6.64
CA ILE A 126 -0.17 8.47 7.58
C ILE A 126 1.10 9.25 7.22
N ASN A 127 1.38 9.40 5.93
CA ASN A 127 2.58 10.08 5.44
C ASN A 127 2.35 11.57 5.11
N SER A 128 1.17 12.10 5.39
CA SER A 128 0.79 13.50 5.16
C SER A 128 0.98 13.94 3.70
N VAL A 129 0.65 13.06 2.76
CA VAL A 129 0.69 13.35 1.33
C VAL A 129 -0.71 13.20 0.72
N SER A 130 -0.91 13.86 -0.43
CA SER A 130 -2.16 13.78 -1.20
C SER A 130 -1.98 12.88 -2.41
N VAL A 131 -2.77 11.81 -2.46
CA VAL A 131 -2.82 10.89 -3.59
C VAL A 131 -4.27 10.75 -4.03
N VAL A 132 -4.52 10.90 -5.32
CA VAL A 132 -5.83 10.63 -5.90
C VAL A 132 -5.93 9.12 -6.17
N THR A 133 -7.00 8.49 -5.72
CA THR A 133 -7.20 7.06 -5.96
C THR A 133 -8.23 6.83 -7.06
N THR A 134 -8.02 5.80 -7.86
CA THR A 134 -8.97 5.39 -8.90
C THR A 134 -8.94 3.88 -9.09
N GLY A 135 -10.06 3.31 -9.53
CA GLY A 135 -10.16 1.90 -9.91
C GLY A 135 -9.96 1.66 -11.40
N ASN A 136 -9.81 2.72 -12.18
CA ASN A 136 -9.73 2.66 -13.63
C ASN A 136 -8.74 3.70 -14.14
N ALA A 137 -7.83 3.27 -15.00
CA ALA A 137 -6.80 4.13 -15.59
C ALA A 137 -7.20 4.77 -16.94
N SER A 138 -8.41 4.48 -17.44
CA SER A 138 -8.92 5.06 -18.69
C SER A 138 -9.60 6.42 -18.50
#